data_2312e16fa58be56b16fbdee42907bf1c
#
_entry.id   2312e16fa58be56b16fbdee42907bf1c
#
_cell.length_a   1.000
_cell.length_b   1.000
_cell.length_c   1.000
_cell.angle_alpha   90.00
_cell.angle_beta   90.00
_cell.angle_gamma   90.00
#
_symmetry.space_group_name_H-M   'P 1'
#
loop_
_entity.id
_entity.type
_entity.pdbx_description
1 polymer ?
#
loop_
_entity_poly.entity_id
_entity_poly.type
_entity_poly.pdbx_seq_one_letter_code
_entity_poly.pdbx_strand_id
1 'polypeptide(L)'
;MREKISRFLAILLCAALILALPCAAFADGEDGGETPVDPAPVAPTPAETEAPVEPTSAPEQTPAPEQSSAPAYTVPEEQVDEVIVTAETVEDGVLDSDELKELIENFLDERGIAHDRFRLGYTYTGTNETWYYNGDVWSYSASVYKLPLMMMLAQKVANGELKQDDKVCGVDLTYAETSVLTYSNNDYAHVMIHYFDSEQDYREQQVKMSDVPVEDIPERYYISSHFSPRFVIGVLRNLYENPDQFPNIVECLKVATPGQYLSRTLGDEYEVAQKYGAYEQFNNIAGIVYMPHPILIAINTTWVGNAERVLADAGKLLADYTLTLDARLEEREKAAKAEEERKLQEEEAERKRLEEAAAQAEEEARIAEAQAVQEQAFAEKAAANKAVAARNRVICAVAAVVVIAAVIAIAVISGKKKKRRRAAHRGRHSA
;
A
#
# COMPACT_ATOMS: atom_id res chain seq x y z
N MET A 1 15.71 -27.28 -5.53
CA MET A 1 15.05 -27.58 -6.81
C MET A 1 13.83 -28.52 -6.67
N ARG A 2 13.88 -29.56 -5.81
CA ARG A 2 12.72 -30.44 -5.55
C ARG A 2 11.54 -29.75 -4.87
N GLU A 3 11.77 -28.81 -3.94
CA GLU A 3 10.70 -28.10 -3.22
C GLU A 3 9.92 -27.11 -4.07
N LYS A 4 10.54 -26.42 -5.03
CA LYS A 4 9.85 -25.50 -5.97
C LYS A 4 8.97 -26.24 -6.97
N ILE A 5 9.36 -27.46 -7.34
CA ILE A 5 8.55 -28.30 -8.26
C ILE A 5 7.31 -28.85 -7.52
N SER A 6 7.44 -29.18 -6.23
CA SER A 6 6.31 -29.65 -5.41
C SER A 6 5.24 -28.57 -5.19
N ARG A 7 5.64 -27.29 -4.97
CA ARG A 7 4.71 -26.16 -4.82
C ARG A 7 3.99 -25.82 -6.14
N PHE A 8 4.70 -25.93 -7.27
CA PHE A 8 4.09 -25.71 -8.58
C PHE A 8 3.07 -26.79 -8.95
N LEU A 9 3.36 -28.06 -8.60
CA LEU A 9 2.40 -29.17 -8.81
C LEU A 9 1.16 -29.04 -7.91
N ALA A 10 1.31 -28.54 -6.66
CA ALA A 10 0.20 -28.32 -5.74
C ALA A 10 -0.76 -27.23 -6.25
N ILE A 11 -0.23 -26.12 -6.81
CA ILE A 11 -1.04 -25.05 -7.39
C ILE A 11 -1.78 -25.51 -8.65
N LEU A 12 -1.15 -26.31 -9.49
CA LEU A 12 -1.81 -26.88 -10.68
C LEU A 12 -2.93 -27.88 -10.31
N LEU A 13 -2.77 -28.65 -9.23
CA LEU A 13 -3.77 -29.58 -8.73
C LEU A 13 -4.99 -28.86 -8.14
N CYS A 14 -4.79 -27.74 -7.44
CA CYS A 14 -5.87 -26.90 -6.91
C CYS A 14 -6.67 -26.21 -8.03
N ALA A 15 -5.99 -25.74 -9.08
CA ALA A 15 -6.67 -25.13 -10.24
C ALA A 15 -7.51 -26.15 -11.03
N ALA A 16 -7.10 -27.41 -11.10
CA ALA A 16 -7.85 -28.47 -11.76
C ALA A 16 -9.08 -28.93 -10.97
N LEU A 17 -9.07 -28.79 -9.63
CA LEU A 17 -10.22 -29.16 -8.79
C LEU A 17 -11.35 -28.11 -8.83
N ILE A 18 -11.06 -26.85 -9.12
CA ILE A 18 -12.06 -25.77 -9.20
C ILE A 18 -12.86 -25.84 -10.52
N LEU A 19 -12.31 -26.49 -11.56
CA LEU A 19 -12.96 -26.63 -12.87
C LEU A 19 -13.88 -27.88 -13.01
N ALA A 20 -14.01 -28.70 -11.95
CA ALA A 20 -14.73 -29.96 -11.98
C ALA A 20 -16.06 -29.98 -11.19
N LEU A 21 -16.66 -28.83 -10.90
CA LEU A 21 -18.00 -28.78 -10.30
C LEU A 21 -19.06 -28.70 -11.38
N PRO A 22 -19.99 -29.68 -11.48
CA PRO A 22 -21.06 -29.63 -12.44
C PRO A 22 -22.14 -28.63 -12.01
N CYS A 23 -22.55 -27.75 -12.93
CA CYS A 23 -23.77 -26.98 -12.86
C CYS A 23 -24.97 -27.93 -12.76
N ALA A 24 -25.57 -28.03 -11.59
CA ALA A 24 -26.91 -28.62 -11.47
C ALA A 24 -27.95 -27.53 -11.77
N ALA A 25 -28.56 -27.64 -12.92
CA ALA A 25 -29.77 -26.91 -13.28
C ALA A 25 -30.93 -27.37 -12.39
N PHE A 26 -31.62 -26.45 -11.77
CA PHE A 26 -32.96 -26.67 -11.24
C PHE A 26 -33.95 -26.14 -12.28
N ALA A 27 -34.72 -27.07 -12.79
CA ALA A 27 -35.90 -26.81 -13.59
C ALA A 27 -37.16 -26.88 -12.71
N ASP A 28 -38.01 -25.92 -12.94
CA ASP A 28 -39.47 -25.86 -12.81
C ASP A 28 -40.22 -26.80 -11.85
N GLY A 29 -41.04 -26.15 -11.02
CA GLY A 29 -42.18 -26.73 -10.32
C GLY A 29 -43.19 -25.62 -10.00
N GLU A 30 -44.14 -25.42 -10.92
CA GLU A 30 -45.39 -24.69 -10.64
C GLU A 30 -46.17 -25.46 -9.56
N ASP A 31 -46.69 -24.77 -8.55
CA ASP A 31 -48.12 -24.95 -8.21
C ASP A 31 -48.63 -23.83 -7.29
N GLY A 32 -49.92 -23.53 -7.49
CA GLY A 32 -50.68 -22.39 -7.09
C GLY A 32 -50.97 -22.25 -5.58
N GLY A 33 -51.39 -21.06 -5.23
CA GLY A 33 -52.07 -20.90 -3.94
C GLY A 33 -52.07 -19.45 -3.45
N GLU A 34 -53.15 -18.77 -3.72
CA GLU A 34 -53.82 -17.75 -2.92
C GLU A 34 -53.04 -16.47 -2.54
N THR A 35 -53.44 -15.39 -3.16
CA THR A 35 -53.16 -14.01 -2.74
C THR A 35 -53.89 -13.66 -1.44
N PRO A 36 -53.25 -13.13 -0.45
CA PRO A 36 -53.90 -12.35 0.63
C PRO A 36 -54.12 -10.92 0.14
N VAL A 37 -55.35 -10.48 0.28
CA VAL A 37 -55.84 -9.12 0.03
C VAL A 37 -55.16 -8.12 0.94
N ASP A 38 -54.59 -7.08 0.37
CA ASP A 38 -54.09 -5.90 1.07
C ASP A 38 -55.25 -5.16 1.78
N PRO A 39 -55.14 -4.82 3.07
CA PRO A 39 -56.10 -3.89 3.68
C PRO A 39 -55.78 -2.46 3.25
N ALA A 40 -56.78 -1.75 2.82
CA ALA A 40 -56.76 -0.36 2.40
C ALA A 40 -56.12 0.57 3.46
N PRO A 41 -55.45 1.65 3.03
CA PRO A 41 -54.82 2.61 3.93
C PRO A 41 -55.88 3.40 4.70
N VAL A 42 -55.76 3.33 6.02
CA VAL A 42 -56.55 4.16 6.97
C VAL A 42 -56.02 5.59 6.89
N ALA A 43 -56.89 6.54 6.64
CA ALA A 43 -56.58 7.95 6.60
C ALA A 43 -56.07 8.41 7.99
N PRO A 44 -55.04 9.27 8.05
CA PRO A 44 -54.55 9.78 9.32
C PRO A 44 -55.57 10.78 9.92
N THR A 45 -55.89 10.56 11.19
CA THR A 45 -56.63 11.48 12.05
C THR A 45 -55.81 12.79 12.20
N PRO A 46 -56.44 13.98 12.20
CA PRO A 46 -55.70 15.21 12.41
C PRO A 46 -55.03 15.24 13.75
N ALA A 47 -53.76 15.45 13.79
CA ALA A 47 -53.00 15.71 15.00
C ALA A 47 -53.41 17.05 15.62
N GLU A 48 -53.68 17.04 16.91
CA GLU A 48 -53.80 18.21 17.72
C GLU A 48 -52.56 19.08 17.59
N THR A 49 -52.78 20.39 17.38
CA THR A 49 -51.73 21.40 17.29
C THR A 49 -51.16 21.60 18.71
N GLU A 50 -50.05 20.99 19.00
CA GLU A 50 -49.22 21.34 20.17
C GLU A 50 -48.62 22.73 19.92
N ALA A 51 -48.75 23.61 20.94
CA ALA A 51 -48.17 24.94 20.96
C ALA A 51 -46.63 24.88 20.79
N PRO A 52 -45.99 25.92 20.23
CA PRO A 52 -44.56 25.95 20.03
C PRO A 52 -43.83 25.84 21.38
N VAL A 53 -43.11 24.79 21.57
CA VAL A 53 -42.16 24.68 22.70
C VAL A 53 -41.02 25.64 22.37
N GLU A 54 -40.81 26.65 23.21
CA GLU A 54 -39.64 27.52 23.18
C GLU A 54 -38.36 26.67 23.16
N PRO A 55 -37.35 27.01 22.35
CA PRO A 55 -36.10 26.26 22.35
C PRO A 55 -35.46 26.34 23.74
N THR A 56 -35.40 25.21 24.41
CA THR A 56 -34.66 25.05 25.67
C THR A 56 -33.24 25.54 25.39
N SER A 57 -32.83 26.58 26.12
CA SER A 57 -31.47 27.15 26.07
C SER A 57 -30.44 26.01 26.15
N ALA A 58 -29.45 26.08 25.26
CA ALA A 58 -28.28 25.21 25.31
C ALA A 58 -27.72 25.17 26.73
N PRO A 59 -27.27 24.01 27.23
CA PRO A 59 -26.68 23.93 28.55
C PRO A 59 -25.53 24.95 28.62
N GLU A 60 -25.65 25.85 29.60
CA GLU A 60 -24.68 26.87 29.97
C GLU A 60 -23.32 26.16 30.12
N GLN A 61 -22.35 26.51 29.28
CA GLN A 61 -20.99 25.99 29.36
C GLN A 61 -20.46 26.38 30.74
N THR A 62 -20.35 25.40 31.61
CA THR A 62 -19.66 25.56 32.88
C THR A 62 -18.27 26.10 32.55
N PRO A 63 -17.80 27.21 33.11
CA PRO A 63 -16.46 27.72 32.87
C PRO A 63 -15.47 26.62 33.19
N ALA A 64 -14.55 26.35 32.26
CA ALA A 64 -13.48 25.36 32.43
C ALA A 64 -12.80 25.65 33.78
N PRO A 65 -12.54 24.64 34.64
CA PRO A 65 -11.77 24.84 35.85
C PRO A 65 -10.43 25.46 35.45
N GLU A 66 -10.04 26.52 36.19
CA GLU A 66 -8.73 27.14 36.03
C GLU A 66 -7.64 26.05 35.99
N GLN A 67 -6.92 26.00 34.89
CA GLN A 67 -5.82 25.07 34.70
C GLN A 67 -4.82 25.31 35.85
N SER A 68 -4.68 24.31 36.71
CA SER A 68 -3.57 24.25 37.65
C SER A 68 -2.29 24.36 36.81
N SER A 69 -1.60 25.49 36.93
CA SER A 69 -0.32 25.73 36.29
C SER A 69 0.71 24.80 36.91
N ALA A 70 0.88 23.61 36.33
CA ALA A 70 2.13 22.91 36.47
C ALA A 70 3.23 23.86 35.99
N PRO A 71 4.43 23.94 36.64
CA PRO A 71 5.49 24.83 36.23
C PRO A 71 5.78 24.55 34.75
N ALA A 72 5.69 25.60 33.94
CA ALA A 72 5.97 25.52 32.51
C ALA A 72 7.44 25.09 32.35
N TYR A 73 7.65 23.79 32.17
CA TYR A 73 8.96 23.29 31.75
C TYR A 73 9.07 23.58 30.25
N THR A 74 9.62 24.74 29.94
CA THR A 74 9.97 25.08 28.56
C THR A 74 11.20 24.28 28.16
N VAL A 75 10.96 23.12 27.54
CA VAL A 75 12.00 22.44 26.78
C VAL A 75 12.36 23.37 25.62
N PRO A 76 13.62 23.76 25.44
CA PRO A 76 14.02 24.56 24.30
C PRO A 76 13.60 23.84 23.02
N GLU A 77 12.91 24.56 22.14
CA GLU A 77 12.57 24.03 20.83
C GLU A 77 13.85 23.76 20.04
N GLU A 78 13.90 22.63 19.35
CA GLU A 78 14.99 22.31 18.45
C GLU A 78 14.95 23.26 17.27
N GLN A 79 15.92 24.17 17.19
CA GLN A 79 16.11 25.02 16.02
C GLN A 79 16.81 24.19 14.95
N VAL A 80 16.29 24.26 13.75
CA VAL A 80 16.88 23.65 12.56
C VAL A 80 17.70 24.74 11.88
N ASP A 81 19.01 24.63 11.92
CA ASP A 81 19.90 25.59 11.26
C ASP A 81 19.85 25.46 9.74
N GLU A 82 19.49 24.27 9.22
CA GLU A 82 19.35 23.96 7.81
C GLU A 82 18.19 22.99 7.60
N VAL A 83 17.43 23.18 6.52
CA VAL A 83 16.35 22.28 6.13
C VAL A 83 16.91 20.92 5.72
N ILE A 84 16.42 19.86 6.35
CA ILE A 84 16.79 18.48 6.02
C ILE A 84 15.63 17.80 5.30
N VAL A 85 15.90 17.34 4.07
CA VAL A 85 14.99 16.52 3.29
C VAL A 85 15.52 15.10 3.21
N THR A 86 14.65 14.12 3.52
CA THR A 86 14.95 12.70 3.36
C THR A 86 13.79 11.99 2.69
N ALA A 87 14.09 10.95 1.90
CA ALA A 87 13.08 10.16 1.22
C ALA A 87 13.39 8.66 1.35
N GLU A 88 12.36 7.89 1.63
CA GLU A 88 12.37 6.43 1.58
C GLU A 88 11.72 6.03 0.25
N THR A 89 12.56 5.82 -0.77
CA THR A 89 12.13 5.51 -2.13
C THR A 89 12.37 4.05 -2.47
N VAL A 90 11.62 3.52 -3.44
CA VAL A 90 11.77 2.17 -3.98
C VAL A 90 12.34 2.23 -5.38
N GLU A 91 12.98 1.15 -5.86
CA GLU A 91 13.62 1.07 -7.19
C GLU A 91 12.67 1.52 -8.32
N ASP A 92 11.40 1.20 -8.12
CA ASP A 92 10.32 1.52 -9.02
C ASP A 92 9.40 2.64 -8.48
N GLY A 93 9.89 3.56 -7.69
CA GLY A 93 9.15 4.69 -7.14
C GLY A 93 8.73 5.72 -8.21
N VAL A 94 7.74 6.51 -7.88
CA VAL A 94 7.22 7.61 -8.73
C VAL A 94 7.37 8.98 -8.07
N LEU A 95 7.75 9.01 -6.78
CA LEU A 95 7.96 10.22 -6.01
C LEU A 95 9.25 10.92 -6.47
N ASP A 96 9.13 12.21 -6.78
CA ASP A 96 10.27 13.08 -7.06
C ASP A 96 10.53 13.97 -5.84
N SER A 97 11.63 13.70 -5.15
CA SER A 97 12.00 14.39 -3.91
C SER A 97 12.32 15.86 -4.12
N ASP A 98 12.94 16.22 -5.25
CA ASP A 98 13.31 17.60 -5.55
C ASP A 98 12.09 18.41 -5.95
N GLU A 99 11.18 17.84 -6.75
CA GLU A 99 9.91 18.47 -7.11
C GLU A 99 9.06 18.75 -5.86
N LEU A 100 8.93 17.76 -4.96
CA LEU A 100 8.14 17.92 -3.75
C LEU A 100 8.78 18.93 -2.80
N LYS A 101 10.11 18.97 -2.72
CA LYS A 101 10.83 19.98 -1.95
C LYS A 101 10.52 21.38 -2.49
N GLU A 102 10.66 21.60 -3.79
CA GLU A 102 10.37 22.90 -4.41
C GLU A 102 8.91 23.30 -4.19
N LEU A 103 7.97 22.36 -4.30
CA LEU A 103 6.55 22.59 -4.08
C LEU A 103 6.27 23.07 -2.64
N ILE A 104 6.88 22.43 -1.63
CA ILE A 104 6.71 22.81 -0.22
C ILE A 104 7.41 24.13 0.09
N GLU A 105 8.62 24.37 -0.41
CA GLU A 105 9.33 25.63 -0.20
C GLU A 105 8.59 26.80 -0.80
N ASN A 106 8.10 26.69 -2.02
CA ASN A 106 7.26 27.71 -2.65
C ASN A 106 5.97 27.98 -1.84
N PHE A 107 5.31 26.91 -1.35
CA PHE A 107 4.13 27.05 -0.49
C PHE A 107 4.42 27.83 0.79
N LEU A 108 5.57 27.61 1.42
CA LEU A 108 5.98 28.29 2.64
C LEU A 108 6.38 29.75 2.37
N ASP A 109 7.14 30.01 1.30
CA ASP A 109 7.61 31.33 0.89
C ASP A 109 6.44 32.26 0.55
N GLU A 110 5.44 31.77 -0.23
CA GLU A 110 4.24 32.52 -0.56
C GLU A 110 3.44 32.97 0.67
N ARG A 111 3.57 32.24 1.79
CA ARG A 111 2.89 32.52 3.06
C ARG A 111 3.76 33.22 4.08
N GLY A 112 5.02 33.47 3.75
CA GLY A 112 6.00 34.06 4.66
C GLY A 112 6.27 33.22 5.89
N ILE A 113 6.23 31.88 5.74
CA ILE A 113 6.50 30.92 6.81
C ILE A 113 7.97 30.54 6.74
N ALA A 114 8.70 30.74 7.84
CA ALA A 114 10.08 30.30 7.91
C ALA A 114 10.16 28.76 7.87
N HIS A 115 11.09 28.23 7.08
CA HIS A 115 11.20 26.82 6.76
C HIS A 115 11.51 25.94 7.99
N ASP A 116 12.20 26.47 8.97
CA ASP A 116 12.48 25.84 10.27
C ASP A 116 11.23 25.66 11.16
N ARG A 117 10.14 26.35 10.82
CA ARG A 117 8.87 26.30 11.55
C ARG A 117 7.87 25.30 10.99
N PHE A 118 8.25 24.60 9.94
CA PHE A 118 7.39 23.61 9.25
C PHE A 118 8.13 22.28 9.13
N ARG A 119 7.45 21.21 9.49
CA ARG A 119 7.98 19.85 9.51
C ARG A 119 6.91 18.94 8.94
N LEU A 120 7.27 18.07 8.01
CA LEU A 120 6.32 17.25 7.26
C LEU A 120 6.83 15.83 7.10
N GLY A 121 5.94 14.86 7.25
CA GLY A 121 6.03 13.50 6.73
C GLY A 121 4.86 13.23 5.79
N TYR A 122 5.14 12.65 4.66
CA TYR A 122 4.19 12.31 3.63
C TYR A 122 4.49 10.91 3.09
N THR A 123 3.51 10.01 3.12
CA THR A 123 3.61 8.67 2.51
C THR A 123 2.60 8.52 1.41
N TYR A 124 3.06 8.11 0.22
CA TYR A 124 2.24 7.69 -0.90
C TYR A 124 2.10 6.17 -0.89
N THR A 125 0.89 5.65 -0.64
CA THR A 125 0.70 4.19 -0.49
C THR A 125 0.68 3.43 -1.82
N GLY A 126 0.55 4.12 -2.96
CA GLY A 126 0.60 3.49 -4.28
C GLY A 126 1.91 2.73 -4.54
N THR A 127 3.02 3.26 -4.00
CA THR A 127 4.35 2.63 -4.07
C THR A 127 5.00 2.43 -2.70
N ASN A 128 4.35 2.84 -1.62
CA ASN A 128 4.89 2.87 -0.25
C ASN A 128 6.16 3.73 -0.12
N GLU A 129 6.25 4.81 -0.91
CA GLU A 129 7.31 5.79 -0.79
C GLU A 129 6.96 6.82 0.29
N THR A 130 7.95 7.20 1.07
CA THR A 130 7.78 8.22 2.13
C THR A 130 8.79 9.34 1.94
N TRP A 131 8.33 10.56 2.14
CA TRP A 131 9.14 11.77 2.03
C TRP A 131 9.00 12.62 3.28
N TYR A 132 10.12 13.22 3.71
CA TYR A 132 10.19 14.03 4.91
C TYR A 132 10.87 15.37 4.65
N TYR A 133 10.29 16.41 5.22
CA TYR A 133 10.84 17.75 5.31
C TYR A 133 11.01 18.09 6.78
N ASN A 134 12.24 18.23 7.25
CA ASN A 134 12.56 18.33 8.68
C ASN A 134 11.95 17.17 9.50
N GLY A 135 11.93 15.97 8.92
CA GLY A 135 11.17 14.83 9.42
C GLY A 135 11.61 14.28 10.76
N ASP A 136 12.87 14.48 11.11
CA ASP A 136 13.47 14.00 12.36
C ASP A 136 13.51 15.06 13.47
N VAL A 137 12.94 16.25 13.22
CA VAL A 137 12.87 17.33 14.19
C VAL A 137 11.70 17.11 15.16
N TRP A 138 12.02 16.90 16.41
CA TRP A 138 11.06 16.65 17.48
C TRP A 138 10.49 17.96 18.03
N SER A 139 9.17 18.05 18.07
CA SER A 139 8.45 19.20 18.61
C SER A 139 7.27 18.75 19.48
N TYR A 140 6.74 19.64 20.31
CA TYR A 140 5.60 19.31 21.18
C TYR A 140 4.39 18.89 20.36
N SER A 141 3.93 17.65 20.57
CA SER A 141 2.87 17.02 19.76
C SER A 141 1.48 17.58 20.04
N ALA A 142 1.31 18.32 21.12
CA ALA A 142 -0.01 18.68 21.66
C ALA A 142 -0.92 17.44 21.71
N SER A 143 -2.19 17.53 21.30
CA SER A 143 -3.13 16.41 21.38
C SER A 143 -2.91 15.27 20.35
N VAL A 144 -1.88 15.33 19.52
CA VAL A 144 -1.58 14.21 18.59
C VAL A 144 -1.18 12.95 19.37
N TYR A 145 -0.57 13.08 20.57
CA TYR A 145 -0.22 11.93 21.43
C TYR A 145 -1.39 11.02 21.77
N LYS A 146 -2.61 11.53 21.69
CA LYS A 146 -3.83 10.79 21.99
C LYS A 146 -4.10 9.67 20.99
N LEU A 147 -3.61 9.80 19.77
CA LEU A 147 -3.74 8.76 18.75
C LEU A 147 -2.99 7.49 19.17
N PRO A 148 -1.67 7.47 19.32
CA PRO A 148 -0.99 6.25 19.76
C PRO A 148 -1.40 5.79 21.16
N LEU A 149 -1.83 6.68 22.06
CA LEU A 149 -2.41 6.30 23.35
C LEU A 149 -3.63 5.39 23.18
N MET A 150 -4.59 5.78 22.36
CA MET A 150 -5.80 4.98 22.17
C MET A 150 -5.52 3.73 21.31
N MET A 151 -4.58 3.79 20.38
CA MET A 151 -4.12 2.60 19.65
C MET A 151 -3.52 1.53 20.57
N MET A 152 -2.76 1.89 21.59
CA MET A 152 -2.25 0.93 22.58
C MET A 152 -3.37 0.20 23.32
N LEU A 153 -4.44 0.91 23.70
CA LEU A 153 -5.60 0.29 24.36
C LEU A 153 -6.38 -0.59 23.38
N ALA A 154 -6.60 -0.12 22.16
CA ALA A 154 -7.24 -0.94 21.11
C ALA A 154 -6.45 -2.22 20.81
N GLN A 155 -5.10 -2.13 20.77
CA GLN A 155 -4.25 -3.30 20.60
C GLN A 155 -4.41 -4.32 21.74
N LYS A 156 -4.60 -3.85 22.98
CA LYS A 156 -4.90 -4.74 24.12
C LYS A 156 -6.27 -5.42 23.96
N VAL A 157 -7.24 -4.76 23.36
CA VAL A 157 -8.52 -5.39 23.00
C VAL A 157 -8.31 -6.45 21.93
N ALA A 158 -7.57 -6.13 20.87
CA ALA A 158 -7.27 -7.07 19.79
C ALA A 158 -6.51 -8.31 20.28
N ASN A 159 -5.63 -8.13 21.27
CA ASN A 159 -4.87 -9.23 21.91
C ASN A 159 -5.70 -10.03 22.93
N GLY A 160 -6.93 -9.59 23.26
CA GLY A 160 -7.78 -10.24 24.26
C GLY A 160 -7.39 -9.95 25.72
N GLU A 161 -6.53 -8.97 25.96
CA GLU A 161 -6.14 -8.49 27.28
C GLU A 161 -7.24 -7.59 27.89
N LEU A 162 -7.97 -6.89 27.04
CA LEU A 162 -9.16 -6.08 27.36
C LEU A 162 -10.32 -6.49 26.44
N LYS A 163 -11.53 -6.10 26.83
CA LYS A 163 -12.72 -6.13 25.98
C LYS A 163 -13.13 -4.71 25.63
N GLN A 164 -13.81 -4.55 24.51
CA GLN A 164 -14.28 -3.24 24.06
C GLN A 164 -15.28 -2.59 25.03
N ASP A 165 -16.03 -3.38 25.78
CA ASP A 165 -16.99 -2.95 26.79
C ASP A 165 -16.42 -2.87 28.21
N ASP A 166 -15.11 -3.07 28.38
CA ASP A 166 -14.46 -2.93 29.68
C ASP A 166 -14.37 -1.46 30.11
N LYS A 167 -14.33 -1.27 31.44
CA LYS A 167 -14.02 0.03 32.03
C LYS A 167 -12.53 0.12 32.34
N VAL A 168 -11.84 1.00 31.62
CA VAL A 168 -10.45 1.34 31.87
C VAL A 168 -10.36 2.51 32.83
N CYS A 169 -9.74 2.34 33.99
CA CYS A 169 -9.70 3.34 35.05
C CYS A 169 -11.08 3.91 35.43
N GLY A 170 -12.13 3.07 35.36
CA GLY A 170 -13.52 3.45 35.70
C GLY A 170 -14.31 4.08 34.56
N VAL A 171 -13.71 4.33 33.40
CA VAL A 171 -14.35 4.92 32.22
C VAL A 171 -14.57 3.83 31.17
N ASP A 172 -15.74 3.80 30.56
CA ASP A 172 -16.05 2.95 29.43
C ASP A 172 -15.09 3.20 28.27
N LEU A 173 -14.45 2.13 27.74
CA LEU A 173 -13.39 2.27 26.74
C LEU A 173 -13.91 2.87 25.43
N THR A 174 -15.08 2.42 24.95
CA THR A 174 -15.68 2.96 23.72
C THR A 174 -16.00 4.45 23.86
N TYR A 175 -16.50 4.86 25.04
CA TYR A 175 -16.75 6.27 25.33
C TYR A 175 -15.43 7.06 25.39
N ALA A 176 -14.38 6.48 25.98
CA ALA A 176 -13.07 7.11 26.06
C ALA A 176 -12.45 7.30 24.65
N GLU A 177 -12.54 6.31 23.77
CA GLU A 177 -12.09 6.41 22.38
C GLU A 177 -12.72 7.60 21.66
N THR A 178 -14.05 7.69 21.70
CA THR A 178 -14.78 8.81 21.11
C THR A 178 -14.39 10.15 21.73
N SER A 179 -14.37 10.22 23.07
CA SER A 179 -14.08 11.47 23.79
C SER A 179 -12.65 11.95 23.54
N VAL A 180 -11.67 11.04 23.52
CA VAL A 180 -10.24 11.36 23.38
C VAL A 180 -9.88 11.65 21.93
N LEU A 181 -10.37 10.88 20.98
CA LEU A 181 -9.98 11.01 19.56
C LEU A 181 -10.85 12.05 18.85
N THR A 182 -12.17 11.92 18.92
CA THR A 182 -13.08 12.82 18.19
C THR A 182 -13.13 14.22 18.80
N TYR A 183 -13.34 14.29 20.14
CA TYR A 183 -13.48 15.57 20.83
C TYR A 183 -12.20 16.08 21.47
N SER A 184 -11.11 15.32 21.39
CA SER A 184 -9.80 15.67 21.93
C SER A 184 -9.82 15.97 23.44
N ASN A 185 -10.68 15.29 24.21
CA ASN A 185 -10.84 15.50 25.63
C ASN A 185 -9.54 15.17 26.40
N ASN A 186 -9.06 16.12 27.23
CA ASN A 186 -7.84 15.98 27.99
C ASN A 186 -8.03 15.11 29.24
N ASP A 187 -9.15 15.27 29.92
CA ASP A 187 -9.38 14.58 31.20
C ASP A 187 -9.42 13.07 31.00
N TYR A 188 -10.15 12.62 29.97
CA TYR A 188 -10.20 11.19 29.65
C TYR A 188 -8.87 10.68 29.08
N ALA A 189 -8.12 11.47 28.33
CA ALA A 189 -6.79 11.07 27.90
C ALA A 189 -5.84 10.86 29.09
N HIS A 190 -5.87 11.76 30.08
CA HIS A 190 -5.10 11.59 31.31
C HIS A 190 -5.54 10.36 32.11
N VAL A 191 -6.85 10.11 32.22
CA VAL A 191 -7.36 8.90 32.86
C VAL A 191 -6.85 7.65 32.15
N MET A 192 -6.82 7.62 30.81
CA MET A 192 -6.32 6.47 30.05
C MET A 192 -4.82 6.24 30.26
N ILE A 193 -4.03 7.29 30.45
CA ILE A 193 -2.59 7.15 30.76
C ILE A 193 -2.39 6.42 32.11
N HIS A 194 -3.29 6.60 33.07
CA HIS A 194 -3.20 5.90 34.36
C HIS A 194 -3.48 4.38 34.29
N TYR A 195 -3.85 3.85 33.14
CA TYR A 195 -3.91 2.42 32.90
C TYR A 195 -2.53 1.75 32.90
N PHE A 196 -1.50 2.49 32.57
CA PHE A 196 -0.13 2.01 32.49
C PHE A 196 0.54 2.10 33.87
N ASP A 197 1.48 1.22 34.16
CA ASP A 197 2.12 1.10 35.46
C ASP A 197 2.85 2.39 35.90
N SER A 198 3.36 3.15 34.92
CA SER A 198 4.03 4.42 35.11
C SER A 198 4.01 5.26 33.82
N GLU A 199 4.35 6.54 33.93
CA GLU A 199 4.54 7.41 32.77
C GLU A 199 5.67 6.89 31.86
N GLN A 200 6.71 6.31 32.44
CA GLN A 200 7.79 5.70 31.69
C GLN A 200 7.28 4.47 30.90
N ASP A 201 6.54 3.57 31.53
CA ASP A 201 5.95 2.41 30.88
C ASP A 201 5.00 2.82 29.75
N TYR A 202 4.12 3.81 29.99
CA TYR A 202 3.27 4.40 28.96
C TYR A 202 4.07 4.84 27.74
N ARG A 203 5.16 5.59 27.96
CA ARG A 203 5.97 6.12 26.85
C ARG A 203 6.74 5.03 26.12
N GLU A 204 7.27 4.04 26.83
CA GLU A 204 7.95 2.90 26.22
C GLU A 204 7.00 2.03 25.38
N GLN A 205 5.76 1.89 25.81
CA GLN A 205 4.75 1.20 25.02
C GLN A 205 4.29 2.04 23.83
N GLN A 206 4.19 3.36 23.98
CA GLN A 206 3.79 4.27 22.92
C GLN A 206 4.81 4.29 21.76
N VAL A 207 6.12 4.17 22.05
CA VAL A 207 7.16 4.03 21.01
C VAL A 207 6.89 2.86 20.08
N LYS A 208 6.35 1.76 20.60
CA LYS A 208 6.03 0.56 19.82
C LYS A 208 4.88 0.73 18.83
N MET A 209 4.14 1.83 18.92
CA MET A 209 3.11 2.17 17.93
C MET A 209 3.71 2.77 16.65
N SER A 210 4.97 3.22 16.70
CA SER A 210 5.75 3.71 15.57
C SER A 210 6.78 2.65 15.14
N ASP A 211 7.32 2.80 13.93
CA ASP A 211 8.43 2.01 13.38
C ASP A 211 9.80 2.66 13.61
N VAL A 212 9.86 3.78 14.34
CA VAL A 212 11.12 4.45 14.67
C VAL A 212 11.91 3.61 15.67
N PRO A 213 13.18 3.29 15.40
CA PRO A 213 14.04 2.54 16.31
C PRO A 213 14.13 3.23 17.69
N VAL A 214 14.11 2.42 18.75
CA VAL A 214 14.14 2.94 20.14
C VAL A 214 15.38 3.78 20.40
N GLU A 215 16.50 3.44 19.79
CA GLU A 215 17.78 4.19 19.88
C GLU A 215 17.71 5.59 19.25
N ASP A 216 16.79 5.83 18.34
CA ASP A 216 16.59 7.11 17.66
C ASP A 216 15.58 8.01 18.41
N ILE A 217 14.95 7.50 19.47
CA ILE A 217 14.01 8.25 20.30
C ILE A 217 14.79 9.15 21.27
N PRO A 218 14.68 10.48 21.18
CA PRO A 218 15.42 11.37 22.04
C PRO A 218 14.89 11.40 23.47
N GLU A 219 15.74 11.72 24.44
CA GLU A 219 15.38 11.83 25.87
C GLU A 219 14.18 12.75 26.10
N ARG A 220 14.05 13.83 25.34
CA ARG A 220 12.92 14.78 25.44
C ARG A 220 11.56 14.14 25.23
N TYR A 221 11.47 13.07 24.44
CA TYR A 221 10.24 12.31 24.26
C TYR A 221 9.75 11.73 25.59
N TYR A 222 10.68 11.21 26.42
CA TYR A 222 10.35 10.61 27.71
C TYR A 222 10.00 11.64 28.80
N ILE A 223 10.37 12.89 28.61
CA ILE A 223 10.06 13.99 29.54
C ILE A 223 8.71 14.64 29.22
N SER A 224 8.42 14.80 27.92
CA SER A 224 7.16 15.40 27.45
C SER A 224 6.80 14.87 26.07
N SER A 225 5.53 14.99 25.69
CA SER A 225 5.04 14.46 24.41
C SER A 225 5.59 15.24 23.20
N HIS A 226 6.86 15.02 22.87
CA HIS A 226 7.48 15.52 21.65
C HIS A 226 7.46 14.42 20.59
N PHE A 227 6.96 14.73 19.40
CA PHE A 227 6.92 13.83 18.26
C PHE A 227 7.60 14.48 17.05
N SER A 228 8.28 13.68 16.27
CA SER A 228 8.73 14.07 14.93
C SER A 228 7.71 13.63 13.88
N PRO A 229 7.67 14.26 12.69
CA PRO A 229 6.85 13.73 11.59
C PRO A 229 7.14 12.26 11.27
N ARG A 230 8.40 11.82 11.32
CA ARG A 230 8.78 10.42 11.13
C ARG A 230 8.11 9.51 12.14
N PHE A 231 8.12 9.88 13.41
CA PHE A 231 7.43 9.11 14.46
C PHE A 231 5.92 9.01 14.18
N VAL A 232 5.29 10.13 13.80
CA VAL A 232 3.85 10.17 13.53
C VAL A 232 3.50 9.37 12.26
N ILE A 233 4.32 9.42 11.21
CA ILE A 233 4.13 8.57 10.02
C ILE A 233 4.19 7.08 10.38
N GLY A 234 5.13 6.67 11.22
CA GLY A 234 5.17 5.28 11.70
C GLY A 234 3.89 4.88 12.44
N VAL A 235 3.35 5.76 13.29
CA VAL A 235 2.04 5.54 13.95
C VAL A 235 0.90 5.42 12.93
N LEU A 236 0.85 6.30 11.93
CA LEU A 236 -0.18 6.27 10.89
C LEU A 236 -0.05 5.04 9.99
N ARG A 237 1.17 4.63 9.68
CA ARG A 237 1.46 3.41 8.91
C ARG A 237 0.96 2.18 9.66
N ASN A 238 1.26 2.06 10.96
CA ASN A 238 0.74 0.98 11.80
C ASN A 238 -0.80 0.96 11.81
N LEU A 239 -1.45 2.12 11.95
CA LEU A 239 -2.91 2.24 11.91
C LEU A 239 -3.47 1.80 10.55
N TYR A 240 -2.85 2.23 9.46
CA TYR A 240 -3.30 1.97 8.09
C TYR A 240 -3.11 0.51 7.67
N GLU A 241 -1.98 -0.09 8.02
CA GLU A 241 -1.63 -1.47 7.65
C GLU A 241 -2.34 -2.52 8.51
N ASN A 242 -2.82 -2.15 9.70
CA ASN A 242 -3.45 -3.06 10.65
C ASN A 242 -4.88 -2.64 11.03
N PRO A 243 -5.79 -2.38 10.08
CA PRO A 243 -7.12 -1.82 10.36
C PRO A 243 -7.95 -2.71 11.29
N ASP A 244 -7.77 -4.03 11.25
CA ASP A 244 -8.48 -4.98 12.08
C ASP A 244 -8.11 -4.87 13.58
N GLN A 245 -6.93 -4.32 13.89
CA GLN A 245 -6.51 -4.06 15.27
C GLN A 245 -7.10 -2.74 15.82
N PHE A 246 -7.52 -1.82 14.94
CA PHE A 246 -7.90 -0.46 15.30
C PHE A 246 -9.25 -0.01 14.70
N PRO A 247 -10.30 -0.85 14.66
CA PRO A 247 -11.52 -0.54 13.91
C PRO A 247 -12.21 0.74 14.41
N ASN A 248 -12.34 0.95 15.73
CA ASN A 248 -13.00 2.13 16.28
C ASN A 248 -12.13 3.39 16.18
N ILE A 249 -10.79 3.24 16.19
CA ILE A 249 -9.87 4.37 16.12
C ILE A 249 -10.07 5.14 14.82
N VAL A 250 -10.07 4.44 13.68
CA VAL A 250 -10.27 5.04 12.36
C VAL A 250 -11.62 5.76 12.28
N GLU A 251 -12.71 5.15 12.76
CA GLU A 251 -14.03 5.75 12.72
C GLU A 251 -14.12 7.02 13.61
N CYS A 252 -13.50 7.01 14.79
CA CYS A 252 -13.41 8.21 15.63
C CYS A 252 -12.65 9.35 14.93
N LEU A 253 -11.58 9.02 14.19
CA LEU A 253 -10.78 9.99 13.47
C LEU A 253 -11.50 10.58 12.24
N LYS A 254 -12.31 9.80 11.53
CA LYS A 254 -13.09 10.26 10.38
C LYS A 254 -14.11 11.32 10.73
N VAL A 255 -14.65 11.29 11.94
CA VAL A 255 -15.63 12.27 12.41
C VAL A 255 -15.02 13.37 13.29
N ALA A 256 -13.70 13.37 13.46
CA ALA A 256 -13.01 14.40 14.24
C ALA A 256 -12.91 15.73 13.48
N THR A 257 -13.28 16.82 14.15
CA THR A 257 -13.16 18.20 13.63
C THR A 257 -13.60 18.40 12.18
N PRO A 258 -14.87 18.09 11.84
CA PRO A 258 -15.36 18.22 10.48
C PRO A 258 -15.23 19.69 9.98
N GLY A 259 -14.77 19.86 8.73
CA GLY A 259 -14.57 21.16 8.11
C GLY A 259 -13.38 21.96 8.68
N GLN A 260 -12.48 21.32 9.42
CA GLN A 260 -11.25 21.91 9.93
C GLN A 260 -10.05 21.04 9.56
N TYR A 261 -8.85 21.61 9.60
CA TYR A 261 -7.60 20.92 9.25
C TYR A 261 -7.70 20.22 7.87
N LEU A 262 -7.27 18.97 7.73
CA LEU A 262 -7.30 18.26 6.44
C LEU A 262 -8.73 18.14 5.88
N SER A 263 -9.73 17.89 6.74
CA SER A 263 -11.11 17.77 6.27
C SER A 263 -11.70 19.09 5.75
N ARG A 264 -11.08 20.24 6.02
CA ARG A 264 -11.51 21.53 5.53
C ARG A 264 -11.42 21.65 4.00
N THR A 265 -10.36 21.11 3.42
CA THR A 265 -10.05 21.22 1.99
C THR A 265 -10.24 19.91 1.24
N LEU A 266 -10.31 18.80 1.94
CA LEU A 266 -10.36 17.45 1.36
C LEU A 266 -11.65 16.69 1.69
N GLY A 267 -12.36 17.10 2.76
CA GLY A 267 -13.52 16.36 3.28
C GLY A 267 -14.74 16.29 2.36
N ASP A 268 -14.84 17.17 1.38
CA ASP A 268 -15.91 17.13 0.37
C ASP A 268 -15.62 16.11 -0.75
N GLU A 269 -14.36 15.73 -0.94
CA GLU A 269 -13.92 14.84 -2.03
C GLU A 269 -13.52 13.45 -1.52
N TYR A 270 -12.92 13.39 -0.31
CA TYR A 270 -12.35 12.18 0.24
C TYR A 270 -12.74 11.95 1.71
N GLU A 271 -12.79 10.71 2.14
CA GLU A 271 -12.80 10.42 3.56
C GLU A 271 -11.46 10.81 4.19
N VAL A 272 -11.50 11.47 5.33
CA VAL A 272 -10.32 11.94 6.05
C VAL A 272 -10.38 11.45 7.48
N ALA A 273 -9.47 10.60 7.88
CA ALA A 273 -9.25 10.23 9.28
C ALA A 273 -8.13 11.11 9.84
N GLN A 274 -8.42 11.95 10.85
CA GLN A 274 -7.45 12.93 11.32
C GLN A 274 -7.43 13.10 12.84
N LYS A 275 -6.24 13.38 13.40
CA LYS A 275 -6.05 13.83 14.77
C LYS A 275 -5.23 15.11 14.81
N TYR A 276 -5.85 16.18 15.25
CA TYR A 276 -5.16 17.45 15.44
C TYR A 276 -4.56 17.57 16.86
N GLY A 277 -3.57 18.45 16.96
CA GLY A 277 -3.01 18.90 18.22
C GLY A 277 -2.69 20.39 18.16
N ALA A 278 -3.28 21.18 19.07
CA ALA A 278 -3.04 22.61 19.18
C ALA A 278 -2.79 22.98 20.63
N TYR A 279 -1.68 23.66 20.87
CA TYR A 279 -1.32 24.19 22.18
C TYR A 279 -0.30 25.34 22.01
N GLU A 280 -0.63 26.52 22.50
CA GLU A 280 0.20 27.74 22.36
C GLU A 280 0.65 27.94 20.90
N GLN A 281 1.97 27.93 20.65
CA GLN A 281 2.59 28.09 19.33
C GLN A 281 2.58 26.82 18.46
N PHE A 282 2.27 25.66 19.03
CA PHE A 282 2.31 24.37 18.33
C PHE A 282 0.96 24.02 17.73
N ASN A 283 0.95 23.74 16.45
CA ASN A 283 -0.21 23.22 15.74
C ASN A 283 0.21 22.08 14.84
N ASN A 284 -0.40 20.92 15.05
CA ASN A 284 0.02 19.67 14.44
C ASN A 284 -1.20 18.92 13.89
N ILE A 285 -0.97 18.13 12.86
CA ILE A 285 -1.96 17.23 12.31
C ILE A 285 -1.32 15.89 11.96
N ALA A 286 -2.04 14.80 12.27
CA ALA A 286 -1.79 13.46 11.81
C ALA A 286 -3.04 12.98 11.07
N GLY A 287 -2.92 12.48 9.84
CA GLY A 287 -4.10 12.06 9.10
C GLY A 287 -3.83 11.07 7.99
N ILE A 288 -4.89 10.34 7.66
CA ILE A 288 -4.99 9.45 6.49
C ILE A 288 -6.07 10.05 5.59
N VAL A 289 -5.74 10.31 4.33
CA VAL A 289 -6.69 10.73 3.31
C VAL A 289 -6.93 9.55 2.39
N TYR A 290 -8.18 9.09 2.33
CA TYR A 290 -8.58 7.91 1.56
C TYR A 290 -8.86 8.26 0.10
N MET A 291 -7.78 8.55 -0.62
CA MET A 291 -7.75 8.73 -2.08
C MET A 291 -7.71 7.35 -2.76
N PRO A 292 -7.74 7.25 -4.12
CA PRO A 292 -7.54 5.98 -4.83
C PRO A 292 -6.30 5.21 -4.36
N HIS A 293 -5.16 5.92 -4.19
CA HIS A 293 -4.04 5.47 -3.35
C HIS A 293 -3.99 6.38 -2.12
N PRO A 294 -4.34 5.86 -0.93
CA PRO A 294 -4.36 6.67 0.28
C PRO A 294 -3.01 7.31 0.59
N ILE A 295 -3.04 8.45 1.29
CA ILE A 295 -1.85 9.13 1.73
C ILE A 295 -1.85 9.30 3.25
N LEU A 296 -0.66 9.16 3.85
CA LEU A 296 -0.44 9.43 5.25
C LEU A 296 0.26 10.79 5.37
N ILE A 297 -0.27 11.65 6.23
CA ILE A 297 0.22 13.02 6.40
C ILE A 297 0.49 13.29 7.88
N ALA A 298 1.69 13.74 8.19
CA ALA A 298 2.06 14.25 9.50
C ALA A 298 2.70 15.64 9.35
N ILE A 299 2.06 16.68 9.87
CA ILE A 299 2.62 18.04 9.82
C ILE A 299 2.68 18.61 11.23
N ASN A 300 3.86 19.12 11.60
CA ASN A 300 4.09 19.84 12.83
C ASN A 300 4.51 21.27 12.50
N THR A 301 3.86 22.25 13.14
CA THR A 301 4.19 23.67 12.96
C THR A 301 4.44 24.34 14.30
N THR A 302 5.30 25.36 14.28
CA THR A 302 5.62 26.18 15.45
C THR A 302 5.64 27.66 15.06
N TRP A 303 4.95 28.50 15.82
CA TRP A 303 4.84 29.95 15.55
C TRP A 303 4.33 30.29 14.15
N VAL A 304 3.43 29.49 13.60
CA VAL A 304 2.78 29.73 12.31
C VAL A 304 1.44 30.40 12.52
N GLY A 305 1.26 31.57 11.95
CA GLY A 305 -0.03 32.28 12.00
C GLY A 305 -1.09 31.54 11.18
N ASN A 306 -2.33 31.49 11.70
CA ASN A 306 -3.44 30.81 11.01
C ASN A 306 -3.15 29.32 10.69
N ALA A 307 -2.45 28.65 11.60
CA ALA A 307 -1.86 27.33 11.37
C ALA A 307 -2.88 26.27 10.95
N GLU A 308 -4.11 26.29 11.51
CA GLU A 308 -5.18 25.34 11.09
C GLU A 308 -5.40 25.40 9.58
N ARG A 309 -5.48 26.61 9.02
CA ARG A 309 -5.66 26.79 7.57
C ARG A 309 -4.42 26.42 6.77
N VAL A 310 -3.24 26.73 7.28
CA VAL A 310 -1.97 26.34 6.65
C VAL A 310 -1.87 24.81 6.56
N LEU A 311 -2.26 24.11 7.61
CA LEU A 311 -2.28 22.63 7.62
C LEU A 311 -3.29 22.08 6.62
N ALA A 312 -4.48 22.70 6.51
CA ALA A 312 -5.48 22.32 5.51
C ALA A 312 -4.98 22.52 4.07
N ASP A 313 -4.41 23.72 3.79
CA ASP A 313 -3.88 24.06 2.46
C ASP A 313 -2.68 23.16 2.09
N ALA A 314 -1.80 22.83 3.03
CA ALA A 314 -0.70 21.90 2.81
C ALA A 314 -1.22 20.48 2.51
N GLY A 315 -2.25 20.04 3.22
CA GLY A 315 -2.91 18.75 2.92
C GLY A 315 -3.48 18.70 1.50
N LYS A 316 -4.13 19.80 1.05
CA LYS A 316 -4.63 19.89 -0.33
C LYS A 316 -3.50 19.87 -1.36
N LEU A 317 -2.41 20.58 -1.10
CA LEU A 317 -1.23 20.59 -1.97
C LEU A 317 -0.65 19.17 -2.14
N LEU A 318 -0.54 18.41 -1.05
CA LEU A 318 -0.07 17.03 -1.07
C LEU A 318 -1.04 16.10 -1.81
N ALA A 319 -2.35 16.28 -1.62
CA ALA A 319 -3.36 15.52 -2.35
C ALA A 319 -3.30 15.80 -3.86
N ASP A 320 -3.13 17.08 -4.28
CA ASP A 320 -2.97 17.44 -5.68
C ASP A 320 -1.68 16.84 -6.27
N TYR A 321 -0.58 16.86 -5.52
CA TYR A 321 0.65 16.19 -5.92
C TYR A 321 0.45 14.67 -6.07
N THR A 322 -0.32 14.05 -5.17
CA THR A 322 -0.64 12.61 -5.23
C THR A 322 -1.32 12.24 -6.56
N LEU A 323 -2.21 13.07 -7.07
CA LEU A 323 -2.84 12.82 -8.38
C LEU A 323 -1.82 12.78 -9.53
N THR A 324 -0.72 13.53 -9.41
CA THR A 324 0.38 13.46 -10.38
C THR A 324 1.18 12.17 -10.24
N LEU A 325 1.34 11.66 -9.02
CA LEU A 325 1.99 10.36 -8.77
C LEU A 325 1.14 9.21 -9.30
N ASP A 326 -0.18 9.26 -9.09
CA ASP A 326 -1.13 8.27 -9.64
C ASP A 326 -1.02 8.20 -11.17
N ALA A 327 -0.96 9.34 -11.84
CA ALA A 327 -0.78 9.40 -13.29
C ALA A 327 0.57 8.81 -13.74
N ARG A 328 1.65 9.11 -13.03
CA ARG A 328 2.99 8.54 -13.30
C ARG A 328 3.00 7.03 -13.10
N LEU A 329 2.36 6.54 -12.05
CA LEU A 329 2.25 5.11 -11.77
C LEU A 329 1.48 4.39 -12.89
N GLU A 330 0.35 4.95 -13.32
CA GLU A 330 -0.45 4.40 -14.40
C GLU A 330 0.32 4.35 -15.74
N GLU A 331 1.01 5.43 -16.11
CA GLU A 331 1.85 5.46 -17.32
C GLU A 331 2.94 4.39 -17.28
N ARG A 332 3.57 4.21 -16.13
CA ARG A 332 4.62 3.23 -15.93
C ARG A 332 4.11 1.81 -16.02
N GLU A 333 2.96 1.52 -15.39
CA GLU A 333 2.32 0.21 -15.52
C GLU A 333 1.96 -0.11 -16.97
N LYS A 334 1.45 0.88 -17.73
CA LYS A 334 1.17 0.74 -19.15
C LYS A 334 2.44 0.44 -19.96
N ALA A 335 3.53 1.14 -19.66
CA ALA A 335 4.81 0.92 -20.32
C ALA A 335 5.37 -0.47 -20.00
N ALA A 336 5.29 -0.91 -18.75
CA ALA A 336 5.75 -2.24 -18.34
C ALA A 336 4.95 -3.36 -19.02
N LYS A 337 3.62 -3.24 -19.09
CA LYS A 337 2.74 -4.19 -19.80
C LYS A 337 3.06 -4.24 -21.30
N ALA A 338 3.26 -3.08 -21.94
CA ALA A 338 3.61 -3.01 -23.35
C ALA A 338 4.97 -3.65 -23.64
N GLU A 339 5.95 -3.50 -22.75
CA GLU A 339 7.24 -4.15 -22.87
C GLU A 339 7.16 -5.67 -22.69
N GLU A 340 6.35 -6.14 -21.74
CA GLU A 340 6.11 -7.56 -21.53
C GLU A 340 5.45 -8.20 -22.76
N GLU A 341 4.42 -7.54 -23.31
CA GLU A 341 3.76 -7.98 -24.55
C GLU A 341 4.73 -8.03 -25.73
N ARG A 342 5.60 -7.01 -25.86
CA ARG A 342 6.63 -6.99 -26.90
C ARG A 342 7.59 -8.16 -26.76
N LYS A 343 8.08 -8.44 -25.55
CA LYS A 343 8.97 -9.57 -25.27
C LYS A 343 8.31 -10.91 -25.62
N LEU A 344 7.02 -11.05 -25.28
CA LEU A 344 6.27 -12.25 -25.61
C LEU A 344 6.11 -12.43 -27.12
N GLN A 345 5.81 -11.36 -27.86
CA GLN A 345 5.71 -11.38 -29.32
C GLN A 345 7.05 -11.72 -29.97
N GLU A 346 8.16 -11.18 -29.45
CA GLU A 346 9.52 -11.50 -29.93
C GLU A 346 9.86 -12.98 -29.69
N GLU A 347 9.50 -13.53 -28.52
CA GLU A 347 9.70 -14.95 -28.22
C GLU A 347 8.84 -15.87 -29.12
N GLU A 348 7.59 -15.48 -29.38
CA GLU A 348 6.72 -16.24 -30.30
C GLU A 348 7.22 -16.19 -31.75
N ALA A 349 7.69 -15.03 -32.20
CA ALA A 349 8.25 -14.86 -33.52
C ALA A 349 9.56 -15.67 -33.71
N GLU A 350 10.42 -15.68 -32.70
CA GLU A 350 11.64 -16.50 -32.68
C GLU A 350 11.29 -18.01 -32.72
N ARG A 351 10.32 -18.42 -31.91
CA ARG A 351 9.85 -19.83 -31.91
C ARG A 351 9.33 -20.24 -33.28
N LYS A 352 8.50 -19.41 -33.91
CA LYS A 352 7.99 -19.68 -35.28
C LYS A 352 9.13 -19.79 -36.30
N ARG A 353 10.11 -18.90 -36.23
CA ARG A 353 11.31 -18.97 -37.13
C ARG A 353 12.07 -20.26 -36.93
N LEU A 354 12.22 -20.73 -35.70
CA LEU A 354 12.89 -21.99 -35.38
C LEU A 354 12.09 -23.20 -35.88
N GLU A 355 10.77 -23.16 -35.75
CA GLU A 355 9.86 -24.21 -36.26
C GLU A 355 9.90 -24.26 -37.81
N GLU A 356 9.85 -23.11 -38.48
CA GLU A 356 9.96 -23.01 -39.94
C GLU A 356 11.32 -23.50 -40.45
N ALA A 357 12.41 -23.12 -39.77
CA ALA A 357 13.75 -23.58 -40.12
C ALA A 357 13.91 -25.11 -39.92
N ALA A 358 13.31 -25.64 -38.86
CA ALA A 358 13.30 -27.09 -38.62
C ALA A 358 12.50 -27.83 -39.70
N ALA A 359 11.34 -27.32 -40.08
CA ALA A 359 10.51 -27.90 -41.14
C ALA A 359 11.19 -27.85 -42.50
N GLN A 360 11.90 -26.74 -42.82
CA GLN A 360 12.69 -26.65 -44.03
C GLN A 360 13.85 -27.64 -44.06
N ALA A 361 14.56 -27.79 -42.92
CA ALA A 361 15.65 -28.77 -42.80
C ALA A 361 15.15 -30.21 -42.94
N GLU A 362 13.97 -30.52 -42.42
CA GLU A 362 13.33 -31.84 -42.56
C GLU A 362 12.94 -32.11 -44.00
N GLU A 363 12.37 -31.13 -44.70
CA GLU A 363 12.00 -31.27 -46.12
C GLU A 363 13.24 -31.40 -47.02
N GLU A 364 14.32 -30.61 -46.77
CA GLU A 364 15.59 -30.77 -47.47
C GLU A 364 16.21 -32.14 -47.23
N ALA A 365 16.14 -32.65 -46.01
CA ALA A 365 16.61 -34.00 -45.69
C ALA A 365 15.80 -35.06 -46.44
N ARG A 366 14.45 -34.87 -46.54
CA ARG A 366 13.58 -35.77 -47.26
C ARG A 366 13.81 -35.77 -48.77
N ILE A 367 14.09 -34.60 -49.35
CA ILE A 367 14.47 -34.45 -50.75
C ILE A 367 15.81 -35.12 -51.00
N ALA A 368 16.81 -34.91 -50.12
CA ALA A 368 18.12 -35.56 -50.25
C ALA A 368 18.03 -37.08 -50.14
N GLU A 369 17.16 -37.60 -49.22
CA GLU A 369 16.92 -39.02 -49.08
C GLU A 369 16.23 -39.60 -50.35
N ALA A 370 15.23 -38.90 -50.90
CA ALA A 370 14.56 -39.29 -52.15
C ALA A 370 15.52 -39.28 -53.34
N GLN A 371 16.42 -38.28 -53.40
CA GLN A 371 17.48 -38.23 -54.44
C GLN A 371 18.48 -39.37 -54.27
N ALA A 372 18.90 -39.67 -53.03
CA ALA A 372 19.78 -40.79 -52.75
C ALA A 372 19.14 -42.14 -53.12
N VAL A 373 17.84 -42.32 -52.82
CA VAL A 373 17.10 -43.52 -53.23
C VAL A 373 17.00 -43.62 -54.77
N GLN A 374 16.77 -42.49 -55.44
CA GLN A 374 16.71 -42.44 -56.88
C GLN A 374 18.07 -42.73 -57.55
N GLU A 375 19.17 -42.16 -56.96
CA GLU A 375 20.54 -42.46 -57.37
C GLU A 375 20.90 -43.94 -57.12
N GLN A 376 20.46 -44.49 -55.94
CA GLN A 376 20.62 -45.91 -55.66
C GLN A 376 19.86 -46.79 -56.68
N ALA A 377 18.62 -46.43 -57.01
CA ALA A 377 17.86 -47.17 -58.06
C ALA A 377 18.47 -47.06 -59.45
N PHE A 378 19.07 -45.89 -59.76
CA PHE A 378 19.85 -45.68 -60.99
C PHE A 378 21.15 -46.48 -60.99
N ALA A 379 21.84 -46.50 -59.86
CA ALA A 379 23.07 -47.26 -59.69
C ALA A 379 22.83 -48.78 -59.66
N GLU A 380 21.71 -49.24 -59.06
CA GLU A 380 21.28 -50.66 -59.15
C GLU A 380 20.97 -51.10 -60.59
N LYS A 381 20.31 -50.25 -61.37
CA LYS A 381 20.16 -50.47 -62.82
C LYS A 381 21.45 -50.45 -63.56
N ALA A 382 22.39 -49.64 -63.17
CA ALA A 382 23.77 -49.61 -63.77
C ALA A 382 24.67 -50.75 -63.28
N ALA A 383 24.41 -51.25 -62.05
CA ALA A 383 25.18 -52.36 -61.42
C ALA A 383 24.67 -53.76 -61.78
N ALA A 384 23.46 -53.89 -62.30
CA ALA A 384 23.10 -55.10 -63.02
C ALA A 384 24.03 -55.39 -64.18
N ASN A 385 24.85 -54.39 -64.61
CA ASN A 385 25.87 -54.52 -65.64
C ASN A 385 27.31 -54.58 -65.16
N LYS A 386 27.61 -54.36 -63.91
CA LYS A 386 29.01 -54.52 -63.38
C LYS A 386 29.02 -54.73 -61.87
N ALA A 387 29.46 -55.88 -61.41
CA ALA A 387 29.44 -56.41 -59.99
C ALA A 387 30.37 -55.67 -58.99
N VAL A 388 30.84 -54.46 -59.22
CA VAL A 388 31.82 -53.80 -58.39
C VAL A 388 31.29 -52.62 -57.57
N ALA A 389 30.11 -52.13 -57.87
CA ALA A 389 29.62 -50.90 -57.25
C ALA A 389 28.93 -51.08 -55.85
N ALA A 390 28.75 -52.28 -55.36
CA ALA A 390 27.95 -52.56 -54.17
C ALA A 390 28.64 -52.10 -52.82
N ARG A 391 29.92 -51.97 -52.78
CA ARG A 391 30.68 -51.74 -51.54
C ARG A 391 30.74 -50.29 -51.05
N ASN A 392 30.58 -49.34 -52.00
CA ASN A 392 30.67 -47.91 -51.62
C ASN A 392 29.31 -47.29 -51.18
N ARG A 393 28.20 -48.04 -51.25
CA ARG A 393 26.85 -47.49 -50.97
C ARG A 393 26.50 -47.39 -49.48
N VAL A 394 27.07 -48.26 -48.66
CA VAL A 394 26.76 -48.26 -47.23
C VAL A 394 27.34 -47.03 -46.51
N ILE A 395 28.47 -46.50 -47.04
CA ILE A 395 29.16 -45.36 -46.42
C ILE A 395 28.38 -44.05 -46.59
N CYS A 396 27.70 -43.85 -47.76
CA CYS A 396 26.93 -42.62 -47.98
C CYS A 396 25.63 -42.54 -47.14
N ALA A 397 24.96 -43.67 -46.90
CA ALA A 397 23.76 -43.68 -46.06
C ALA A 397 24.06 -43.38 -44.57
N VAL A 398 25.20 -43.85 -44.07
CA VAL A 398 25.66 -43.59 -42.70
C VAL A 398 26.05 -42.12 -42.53
N ALA A 399 26.68 -41.49 -43.53
CA ALA A 399 27.04 -40.09 -43.48
C ALA A 399 25.82 -39.16 -43.38
N ALA A 400 24.71 -39.49 -44.10
CA ALA A 400 23.47 -38.71 -44.06
C ALA A 400 22.81 -38.75 -42.67
N VAL A 401 22.80 -39.91 -42.01
CA VAL A 401 22.25 -40.08 -40.66
C VAL A 401 23.08 -39.36 -39.61
N VAL A 402 24.42 -39.35 -39.76
CA VAL A 402 25.36 -38.66 -38.86
C VAL A 402 25.18 -37.14 -38.96
N VAL A 403 24.95 -36.59 -40.14
CA VAL A 403 24.73 -35.16 -40.35
C VAL A 403 23.37 -34.74 -39.76
N ILE A 404 22.34 -35.56 -39.90
CA ILE A 404 21.03 -35.27 -39.30
C ILE A 404 21.13 -35.32 -37.75
N ALA A 405 21.80 -36.27 -37.17
CA ALA A 405 22.05 -36.38 -35.75
C ALA A 405 22.89 -35.21 -35.23
N ALA A 406 23.86 -34.72 -35.98
CA ALA A 406 24.66 -33.56 -35.61
C ALA A 406 23.84 -32.24 -35.61
N VAL A 407 22.95 -32.03 -36.58
CA VAL A 407 22.07 -30.86 -36.62
C VAL A 407 21.08 -30.86 -35.44
N ILE A 408 20.51 -32.01 -35.10
CA ILE A 408 19.61 -32.17 -33.93
C ILE A 408 20.37 -31.95 -32.61
N ALA A 409 21.60 -32.47 -32.52
CA ALA A 409 22.43 -32.26 -31.33
C ALA A 409 22.82 -30.78 -31.15
N ILE A 410 23.11 -30.05 -32.21
CA ILE A 410 23.43 -28.62 -32.16
C ILE A 410 22.20 -27.79 -31.76
N ALA A 411 21.00 -28.15 -32.24
CA ALA A 411 19.73 -27.48 -31.85
C ALA A 411 19.42 -27.70 -30.35
N VAL A 412 19.65 -28.89 -29.83
CA VAL A 412 19.44 -29.22 -28.40
C VAL A 412 20.48 -28.56 -27.49
N ILE A 413 21.75 -28.48 -27.94
CA ILE A 413 22.85 -27.86 -27.19
C ILE A 413 22.70 -26.35 -27.11
N SER A 414 22.29 -25.70 -28.21
CA SER A 414 22.00 -24.25 -28.23
C SER A 414 20.79 -23.87 -27.35
N GLY A 415 19.76 -24.70 -27.30
CA GLY A 415 18.62 -24.53 -26.40
C GLY A 415 18.99 -24.61 -24.89
N LYS A 416 19.89 -25.54 -24.53
CA LYS A 416 20.40 -25.69 -23.14
C LYS A 416 21.34 -24.52 -22.76
N LYS A 417 22.13 -23.98 -23.69
CA LYS A 417 23.05 -22.86 -23.44
C LYS A 417 22.28 -21.53 -23.21
N LYS A 418 21.13 -21.35 -23.90
CA LYS A 418 20.23 -20.19 -23.72
C LYS A 418 19.50 -20.25 -22.38
N LYS A 419 19.08 -21.44 -21.89
CA LYS A 419 18.47 -21.64 -20.55
C LYS A 419 19.46 -21.34 -19.40
N ARG A 420 20.73 -21.75 -19.54
CA ARG A 420 21.79 -21.49 -18.54
C ARG A 420 22.16 -20.00 -18.44
N ARG A 421 22.18 -19.26 -19.54
CA ARG A 421 22.45 -17.80 -19.55
C ARG A 421 21.30 -17.02 -18.88
N ARG A 422 20.03 -17.44 -19.03
CA ARG A 422 18.87 -16.82 -18.34
C ARG A 422 18.86 -17.09 -16.83
N ALA A 423 19.35 -18.24 -16.38
CA ALA A 423 19.49 -18.55 -14.95
C ALA A 423 20.64 -17.74 -14.29
N ALA A 424 21.75 -17.53 -14.99
CA ALA A 424 22.89 -16.75 -14.52
C ALA A 424 22.61 -15.24 -14.43
N HIS A 425 21.69 -14.70 -15.26
CA HIS A 425 21.28 -13.30 -15.22
C HIS A 425 20.30 -13.03 -14.04
N ARG A 426 19.47 -14.01 -13.65
CA ARG A 426 18.60 -13.91 -12.47
C ARG A 426 19.34 -14.01 -11.13
N GLY A 427 20.48 -14.65 -11.07
CA GLY A 427 21.27 -14.83 -9.85
C GLY A 427 22.18 -13.64 -9.48
N ARG A 428 22.35 -12.64 -10.35
CA ARG A 428 23.19 -11.45 -10.09
C ARG A 428 22.43 -10.25 -9.49
N HIS A 429 21.11 -10.34 -9.34
CA HIS A 429 20.28 -9.28 -8.73
C HIS A 429 19.72 -9.65 -7.35
N SER A 430 20.26 -10.71 -6.71
CA SER A 430 19.87 -11.11 -5.34
C SER A 430 21.11 -11.38 -4.46
N ALA A 431 22.12 -10.54 -4.60
CA ALA A 431 23.22 -10.47 -3.63
C ALA A 431 23.53 -9.00 -3.36
#